data_f790c2b4d016fe1ac8eafd39bae14ace
#
_entry.id   f790c2b4d016fe1ac8eafd39bae14ace
#
_cell.length_a   1.000
_cell.length_b   1.000
_cell.length_c   1.000
_cell.angle_alpha   90.00
_cell.angle_beta   90.00
_cell.angle_gamma   90.00
#
_symmetry.space_group_name_H-M   'P 1'
#
loop_
_entity.id
_entity.type
_entity.pdbx_description
1 polymer ?
#
loop_
_entity_poly.entity_id
_entity_poly.type
_entity_poly.pdbx_seq_one_letter_code
_entity_poly.pdbx_strand_id
1 'polypeptide(L)'
;IDFLNYTKKKQSKAYINILGNYAKNSNLNLKKISITEKDNKIILNNLLLDKTNQIKEVGKIDLDYFDSEGKRNIISINKINKNSYHVKGQSFNANSVISDLLKDKDKKKVKFFKNKLKIKINLNQVFIDNENLINNLNGLLEINNNEIVEAEISALFMDKNELKFSIKSIKNEKITKFVSSKAKPFVKRYKFIKVFDGGDLNFYSTKKDNISDSVLKIDNFKV
;
A
#
# COMPACT_ATOMS: atom_id res chain seq x y z
N ILE A 1 12.68 9.41 1.55
CA ILE A 1 11.20 9.55 1.47
C ILE A 1 10.63 8.31 2.16
N ASP A 2 10.26 8.45 3.42
CA ASP A 2 10.00 7.32 4.32
C ASP A 2 8.86 6.42 3.83
N PHE A 3 7.75 6.98 3.39
CA PHE A 3 6.60 6.20 2.91
C PHE A 3 6.86 5.40 1.61
N LEU A 4 7.91 5.75 0.85
CA LEU A 4 8.39 5.00 -0.31
C LEU A 4 9.53 4.05 0.04
N ASN A 5 10.00 4.02 1.29
CA ASN A 5 11.22 3.33 1.69
C ASN A 5 12.43 3.67 0.79
N TYR A 6 12.45 4.92 0.27
CA TYR A 6 13.50 5.42 -0.62
C TYR A 6 14.49 6.29 0.12
N THR A 7 15.77 5.92 0.05
CA THR A 7 16.88 6.68 0.61
C THR A 7 17.89 6.98 -0.47
N LYS A 8 18.24 8.26 -0.63
CA LYS A 8 19.31 8.70 -1.53
C LYS A 8 20.63 8.04 -1.11
N LYS A 9 21.33 7.44 -2.06
CA LYS A 9 22.65 6.83 -1.79
C LYS A 9 23.68 7.88 -1.38
N LYS A 10 24.54 7.54 -0.43
CA LYS A 10 25.71 8.39 -0.09
C LYS A 10 26.53 8.63 -1.37
N GLN A 11 27.08 9.85 -1.52
CA GLN A 11 27.91 10.27 -2.65
C GLN A 11 27.21 10.31 -4.02
N SER A 12 25.92 9.99 -4.16
CA SER A 12 25.19 10.20 -5.40
C SER A 12 24.68 11.64 -5.48
N LYS A 13 24.50 12.15 -6.72
CA LYS A 13 23.83 13.41 -6.97
C LYS A 13 22.36 13.11 -7.22
N ALA A 14 21.47 13.81 -6.54
CA ALA A 14 20.03 13.80 -6.81
C ALA A 14 19.61 15.19 -7.31
N TYR A 15 18.79 15.23 -8.34
CA TYR A 15 18.24 16.44 -8.91
C TYR A 15 16.76 16.52 -8.55
N ILE A 16 16.35 17.68 -8.02
CA ILE A 16 14.95 17.97 -7.71
C ILE A 16 14.54 19.14 -8.59
N ASN A 17 13.47 18.95 -9.37
CA ASN A 17 12.87 19.99 -10.17
C ASN A 17 11.41 20.17 -9.75
N ILE A 18 11.03 21.40 -9.44
CA ILE A 18 9.66 21.77 -9.00
C ILE A 18 9.16 22.88 -9.91
N LEU A 19 8.04 22.62 -10.58
CA LEU A 19 7.33 23.59 -11.40
C LEU A 19 5.93 23.78 -10.84
N GLY A 20 5.56 25.00 -10.54
CA GLY A 20 4.24 25.28 -9.97
C GLY A 20 3.93 26.77 -9.91
N ASN A 21 2.74 27.10 -9.46
CA ASN A 21 2.26 28.46 -9.25
C ASN A 21 1.87 28.64 -7.78
N TYR A 22 2.32 29.69 -7.20
CA TYR A 22 1.96 30.12 -5.86
C TYR A 22 1.32 31.52 -5.90
N ALA A 23 0.21 31.68 -5.21
CA ALA A 23 -0.35 32.97 -4.92
C ALA A 23 -0.67 33.06 -3.42
N LYS A 24 -0.37 34.19 -2.82
CA LYS A 24 -0.60 34.43 -1.38
C LYS A 24 -2.06 34.14 -1.04
N ASN A 25 -2.29 33.41 0.05
CA ASN A 25 -3.62 33.03 0.54
C ASN A 25 -4.44 32.12 -0.41
N SER A 26 -3.81 31.46 -1.37
CA SER A 26 -4.44 30.50 -2.28
C SER A 26 -3.90 29.08 -2.06
N ASN A 27 -4.49 28.12 -2.77
CA ASN A 27 -3.94 26.78 -2.84
C ASN A 27 -2.61 26.79 -3.62
N LEU A 28 -1.65 25.96 -3.19
CA LEU A 28 -0.41 25.77 -3.92
C LEU A 28 -0.62 24.71 -5.01
N ASN A 29 -0.43 25.11 -6.26
CA ASN A 29 -0.54 24.21 -7.40
C ASN A 29 0.85 23.89 -7.96
N LEU A 30 1.31 22.65 -7.73
CA LEU A 30 2.56 22.12 -8.25
C LEU A 30 2.27 21.29 -9.49
N LYS A 31 2.55 21.88 -10.66
CA LYS A 31 2.32 21.22 -11.96
C LYS A 31 3.17 19.97 -12.12
N LYS A 32 4.42 20.03 -11.63
CA LYS A 32 5.34 18.89 -11.69
C LYS A 32 6.36 18.98 -10.56
N ILE A 33 6.57 17.85 -9.91
CA ILE A 33 7.72 17.60 -9.04
C ILE A 33 8.43 16.40 -9.63
N SER A 34 9.75 16.49 -9.85
CA SER A 34 10.55 15.35 -10.28
C SER A 34 11.80 15.23 -9.42
N ILE A 35 12.08 14.01 -8.99
CA ILE A 35 13.31 13.63 -8.29
C ILE A 35 13.99 12.57 -9.15
N THR A 36 15.26 12.80 -9.50
CA THR A 36 16.05 11.86 -10.27
C THR A 36 17.39 11.64 -9.58
N GLU A 37 17.77 10.38 -9.42
CA GLU A 37 19.07 9.96 -8.87
C GLU A 37 19.51 8.69 -9.59
N LYS A 38 20.50 8.80 -10.49
CA LYS A 38 20.91 7.69 -11.38
C LYS A 38 19.68 7.10 -12.11
N ASP A 39 19.38 5.82 -11.87
CA ASP A 39 18.27 5.09 -12.47
C ASP A 39 16.94 5.28 -11.71
N ASN A 40 16.96 6.03 -10.60
CA ASN A 40 15.76 6.30 -9.80
C ASN A 40 15.05 7.54 -10.30
N LYS A 41 13.74 7.43 -10.49
CA LYS A 41 12.89 8.52 -10.98
C LYS A 41 11.55 8.51 -10.26
N ILE A 42 11.23 9.64 -9.62
CA ILE A 42 9.96 9.87 -8.92
C ILE A 42 9.35 11.13 -9.51
N ILE A 43 8.16 11.04 -10.07
CA ILE A 43 7.47 12.17 -10.69
C ILE A 43 6.07 12.27 -10.12
N LEU A 44 5.72 13.47 -9.67
CA LEU A 44 4.35 13.85 -9.31
C LEU A 44 3.89 14.95 -10.28
N ASN A 45 2.71 14.77 -10.84
CA ASN A 45 2.10 15.78 -11.70
C ASN A 45 0.76 16.24 -11.10
N ASN A 46 0.50 17.52 -11.19
CA ASN A 46 -0.73 18.17 -10.73
C ASN A 46 -1.03 17.88 -9.26
N LEU A 47 -0.07 18.21 -8.37
CA LEU A 47 -0.27 18.19 -6.93
C LEU A 47 -0.89 19.51 -6.47
N LEU A 48 -2.09 19.43 -5.93
CA LEU A 48 -2.79 20.56 -5.32
C LEU A 48 -2.75 20.42 -3.80
N LEU A 49 -2.16 21.41 -3.14
CA LEU A 49 -2.19 21.57 -1.69
C LEU A 49 -3.18 22.65 -1.29
N ASP A 50 -3.89 22.47 -0.20
CA ASP A 50 -4.74 23.50 0.37
C ASP A 50 -3.92 24.57 1.13
N LYS A 51 -4.60 25.57 1.67
CA LYS A 51 -3.96 26.68 2.45
C LYS A 51 -3.24 26.20 3.72
N THR A 52 -3.50 24.97 4.17
CA THR A 52 -2.85 24.33 5.32
C THR A 52 -1.77 23.33 4.91
N ASN A 53 -1.33 23.36 3.64
CA ASN A 53 -0.37 22.46 3.03
C ASN A 53 -0.79 20.97 3.06
N GLN A 54 -2.10 20.69 3.18
CA GLN A 54 -2.61 19.33 3.08
C GLN A 54 -2.90 18.98 1.62
N ILE A 55 -2.65 17.72 1.27
CA ILE A 55 -2.92 17.21 -0.08
C ILE A 55 -4.43 17.25 -0.33
N LYS A 56 -4.84 18.04 -1.30
CA LYS A 56 -6.21 18.13 -1.80
C LYS A 56 -6.43 17.23 -3.01
N GLU A 57 -5.42 17.17 -3.86
CA GLU A 57 -5.48 16.40 -5.10
C GLU A 57 -4.09 16.06 -5.61
N VAL A 58 -3.97 14.88 -6.23
CA VAL A 58 -2.81 14.48 -7.03
C VAL A 58 -3.34 13.96 -8.37
N GLY A 59 -2.82 14.46 -9.48
CA GLY A 59 -3.26 14.01 -10.81
C GLY A 59 -2.62 12.70 -11.22
N LYS A 60 -1.28 12.64 -11.14
CA LYS A 60 -0.52 11.45 -11.51
C LYS A 60 0.77 11.34 -10.71
N ILE A 61 1.14 10.11 -10.35
CA ILE A 61 2.44 9.76 -9.76
C ILE A 61 3.06 8.66 -10.61
N ASP A 62 4.31 8.84 -11.06
CA ASP A 62 5.11 7.80 -11.70
C ASP A 62 6.35 7.54 -10.85
N LEU A 63 6.54 6.30 -10.47
CA LEU A 63 7.63 5.81 -9.62
C LEU A 63 8.41 4.74 -10.38
N ASP A 64 9.72 4.95 -10.51
CA ASP A 64 10.66 3.94 -10.99
C ASP A 64 11.95 4.09 -10.17
N TYR A 65 12.07 3.31 -9.11
CA TYR A 65 13.16 3.46 -8.15
C TYR A 65 13.49 2.15 -7.43
N PHE A 66 14.72 2.07 -6.94
CA PHE A 66 15.13 1.04 -5.98
C PHE A 66 14.92 1.55 -4.56
N ASP A 67 14.23 0.76 -3.75
CA ASP A 67 14.05 1.05 -2.32
C ASP A 67 15.30 0.68 -1.49
N SER A 68 15.22 0.89 -0.17
CA SER A 68 16.30 0.57 0.76
C SER A 68 16.60 -0.93 0.88
N GLU A 69 15.66 -1.80 0.49
CA GLU A 69 15.82 -3.26 0.44
C GLU A 69 16.37 -3.74 -0.92
N GLY A 70 16.67 -2.81 -1.84
CA GLY A 70 17.17 -3.12 -3.19
C GLY A 70 16.13 -3.66 -4.14
N LYS A 71 14.83 -3.55 -3.83
CA LYS A 71 13.75 -3.95 -4.72
C LYS A 71 13.38 -2.79 -5.65
N ARG A 72 13.20 -3.10 -6.94
CA ARG A 72 12.75 -2.09 -7.91
C ARG A 72 11.25 -1.94 -7.85
N ASN A 73 10.80 -0.70 -7.70
CA ASN A 73 9.40 -0.32 -7.67
C ASN A 73 9.06 0.44 -8.95
N ILE A 74 8.18 -0.12 -9.79
CA ILE A 74 7.73 0.49 -11.05
C ILE A 74 6.22 0.59 -10.99
N ILE A 75 5.72 1.78 -10.62
CA ILE A 75 4.30 2.02 -10.35
C ILE A 75 3.87 3.34 -10.99
N SER A 76 2.66 3.35 -11.52
CA SER A 76 1.94 4.57 -11.92
C SER A 76 0.62 4.64 -11.17
N ILE A 77 0.35 5.78 -10.54
CA ILE A 77 -0.92 6.09 -9.88
C ILE A 77 -1.58 7.20 -10.67
N ASN A 78 -2.73 6.93 -11.26
CA ASN A 78 -3.44 7.85 -12.11
C ASN A 78 -4.80 8.19 -11.49
N LYS A 79 -5.11 9.47 -11.38
CA LYS A 79 -6.44 9.93 -11.04
C LYS A 79 -7.40 9.59 -12.19
N ILE A 80 -8.51 8.92 -11.90
CA ILE A 80 -9.57 8.62 -12.86
C ILE A 80 -10.65 9.69 -12.81
N ASN A 81 -11.08 10.02 -11.59
CA ASN A 81 -12.05 11.08 -11.31
C ASN A 81 -11.79 11.70 -9.93
N LYS A 82 -12.70 12.55 -9.44
CA LYS A 82 -12.51 13.33 -8.20
C LYS A 82 -12.03 12.52 -7.00
N ASN A 83 -12.52 11.29 -6.86
CA ASN A 83 -12.26 10.44 -5.69
C ASN A 83 -11.79 9.02 -6.06
N SER A 84 -11.32 8.82 -7.29
CA SER A 84 -10.90 7.49 -7.75
C SER A 84 -9.52 7.52 -8.38
N TYR A 85 -8.71 6.54 -8.01
CA TYR A 85 -7.35 6.36 -8.50
C TYR A 85 -7.16 4.95 -9.04
N HIS A 86 -6.28 4.82 -10.01
CA HIS A 86 -5.83 3.55 -10.54
C HIS A 86 -4.32 3.39 -10.31
N VAL A 87 -3.94 2.40 -9.55
CA VAL A 87 -2.56 2.00 -9.30
C VAL A 87 -2.23 0.86 -10.26
N LYS A 88 -1.27 1.07 -11.15
CA LYS A 88 -0.75 0.05 -12.08
C LYS A 88 0.76 -0.06 -11.91
N GLY A 89 1.31 -1.25 -12.11
CA GLY A 89 2.76 -1.38 -12.07
C GLY A 89 3.27 -2.75 -12.46
N GLN A 90 4.57 -2.78 -12.77
CA GLN A 90 5.29 -4.02 -13.04
C GLN A 90 5.74 -4.67 -11.74
N SER A 91 6.21 -3.87 -10.77
CA SER A 91 6.74 -4.37 -9.52
C SER A 91 6.51 -3.39 -8.38
N PHE A 92 6.26 -3.92 -7.18
CA PHE A 92 6.12 -3.14 -5.95
C PHE A 92 6.61 -3.94 -4.74
N ASN A 93 7.37 -3.30 -3.86
CA ASN A 93 7.71 -3.86 -2.57
C ASN A 93 6.69 -3.40 -1.51
N ALA A 94 5.78 -4.29 -1.14
CA ALA A 94 4.76 -4.06 -0.14
C ALA A 94 5.20 -4.39 1.29
N ASN A 95 6.46 -4.86 1.50
CA ASN A 95 6.94 -5.34 2.79
C ASN A 95 6.79 -4.29 3.90
N SER A 96 7.21 -3.05 3.65
CA SER A 96 7.06 -1.94 4.61
C SER A 96 5.60 -1.59 4.88
N VAL A 97 4.78 -1.51 3.82
CA VAL A 97 3.35 -1.20 3.93
C VAL A 97 2.62 -2.24 4.77
N ILE A 98 2.86 -3.54 4.53
CA ILE A 98 2.26 -4.62 5.31
C ILE A 98 2.74 -4.53 6.76
N SER A 99 4.04 -4.29 6.98
CA SER A 99 4.60 -4.15 8.33
C SER A 99 3.99 -2.99 9.11
N ASP A 100 3.72 -1.87 8.45
CA ASP A 100 3.11 -0.69 9.08
C ASP A 100 1.61 -0.87 9.34
N LEU A 101 0.92 -1.65 8.52
CA LEU A 101 -0.48 -2.03 8.75
C LEU A 101 -0.65 -2.98 9.95
N LEU A 102 0.38 -3.79 10.24
CA LEU A 102 0.37 -4.77 11.35
C LEU A 102 0.89 -4.18 12.67
N LYS A 103 1.59 -3.04 12.63
CA LYS A 103 2.04 -2.34 13.84
C LYS A 103 0.85 -1.63 14.49
N ASP A 104 0.76 -1.75 15.81
CA ASP A 104 -0.33 -1.21 16.61
C ASP A 104 -0.58 0.30 16.39
N LYS A 105 -1.83 0.68 16.61
CA LYS A 105 -2.50 1.91 16.17
C LYS A 105 -2.08 3.21 16.88
N ASP A 106 -1.08 3.21 17.75
CA ASP A 106 -0.74 4.37 18.59
C ASP A 106 0.10 5.46 17.93
N LYS A 107 0.56 5.26 16.70
CA LYS A 107 1.22 6.34 15.95
C LYS A 107 0.17 7.19 15.25
N LYS A 108 0.21 8.51 15.51
CA LYS A 108 -0.60 9.55 14.84
C LYS A 108 -0.70 9.25 13.35
N LYS A 109 -1.83 8.69 12.93
CA LYS A 109 -2.09 8.43 11.51
C LYS A 109 -2.04 9.77 10.79
N VAL A 110 -1.08 9.94 9.90
CA VAL A 110 -1.06 11.09 9.01
C VAL A 110 -2.32 11.01 8.17
N LYS A 111 -3.21 11.96 8.35
CA LYS A 111 -4.47 12.04 7.60
C LYS A 111 -4.16 12.57 6.21
N PHE A 112 -3.83 11.68 5.27
CA PHE A 112 -3.54 12.08 3.89
C PHE A 112 -4.79 12.56 3.15
N PHE A 113 -5.94 11.96 3.42
CA PHE A 113 -7.17 12.28 2.70
C PHE A 113 -8.37 12.35 3.65
N LYS A 114 -9.09 13.46 3.61
CA LYS A 114 -10.34 13.66 4.38
C LYS A 114 -11.57 13.06 3.69
N ASN A 115 -11.47 12.69 2.42
CA ASN A 115 -12.58 12.29 1.58
C ASN A 115 -12.58 10.79 1.33
N LYS A 116 -13.76 10.28 0.95
CA LYS A 116 -13.91 8.92 0.45
C LYS A 116 -13.07 8.73 -0.82
N LEU A 117 -12.23 7.69 -0.85
CA LEU A 117 -11.39 7.32 -1.99
C LEU A 117 -11.70 5.92 -2.47
N LYS A 118 -11.72 5.74 -3.78
CA LYS A 118 -11.74 4.44 -4.44
C LYS A 118 -10.42 4.21 -5.16
N ILE A 119 -9.77 3.08 -4.91
CA ILE A 119 -8.50 2.72 -5.49
C ILE A 119 -8.64 1.38 -6.19
N LYS A 120 -8.43 1.36 -7.50
CA LYS A 120 -8.25 0.14 -8.28
C LYS A 120 -6.76 -0.17 -8.34
N ILE A 121 -6.38 -1.42 -8.15
CA ILE A 121 -4.97 -1.86 -8.14
C ILE A 121 -4.79 -2.98 -9.14
N ASN A 122 -3.75 -2.87 -9.99
CA ASN A 122 -3.31 -3.93 -10.89
C ASN A 122 -1.78 -3.92 -10.91
N LEU A 123 -1.15 -4.87 -10.24
CA LEU A 123 0.29 -5.00 -10.14
C LEU A 123 0.73 -6.38 -10.59
N ASN A 124 1.74 -6.45 -11.48
CA ASN A 124 2.19 -7.74 -12.01
C ASN A 124 2.95 -8.53 -10.96
N GLN A 125 3.85 -7.89 -10.21
CA GLN A 125 4.68 -8.51 -9.18
C GLN A 125 4.66 -7.68 -7.90
N VAL A 126 4.44 -8.32 -6.76
CA VAL A 126 4.46 -7.66 -5.45
C VAL A 126 5.30 -8.48 -4.48
N PHE A 127 6.39 -7.88 -3.99
CA PHE A 127 7.18 -8.46 -2.91
C PHE A 127 6.42 -8.26 -1.59
N ILE A 128 6.03 -9.33 -0.95
CA ILE A 128 5.34 -9.28 0.34
C ILE A 128 6.33 -9.35 1.51
N ASP A 129 7.50 -9.92 1.29
CA ASP A 129 8.68 -9.87 2.15
C ASP A 129 9.94 -10.07 1.30
N ASN A 130 11.10 -10.30 1.95
CA ASN A 130 12.38 -10.48 1.25
C ASN A 130 12.46 -11.76 0.40
N GLU A 131 11.68 -12.79 0.76
CA GLU A 131 11.74 -14.14 0.17
C GLU A 131 10.51 -14.43 -0.72
N ASN A 132 9.39 -13.78 -0.45
CA ASN A 132 8.10 -14.12 -1.05
C ASN A 132 7.58 -13.05 -2.00
N LEU A 133 7.19 -13.49 -3.18
CA LEU A 133 6.62 -12.73 -4.27
C LEU A 133 5.24 -13.28 -4.62
N ILE A 134 4.30 -12.37 -4.85
CA ILE A 134 3.00 -12.68 -5.45
C ILE A 134 2.87 -12.01 -6.80
N ASN A 135 2.13 -12.62 -7.70
CA ASN A 135 1.90 -12.17 -9.06
C ASN A 135 0.44 -11.81 -9.29
N ASN A 136 0.20 -10.97 -10.29
CA ASN A 136 -1.14 -10.61 -10.77
C ASN A 136 -2.05 -10.11 -9.65
N LEU A 137 -1.52 -9.22 -8.77
CA LEU A 137 -2.32 -8.62 -7.74
C LEU A 137 -3.36 -7.70 -8.38
N ASN A 138 -4.62 -8.04 -8.18
CA ASN A 138 -5.77 -7.23 -8.54
C ASN A 138 -6.52 -6.83 -7.28
N GLY A 139 -6.91 -5.56 -7.19
CA GLY A 139 -7.59 -5.08 -6.01
C GLY A 139 -8.52 -3.90 -6.26
N LEU A 140 -9.53 -3.83 -5.41
CA LEU A 140 -10.40 -2.67 -5.23
C LEU A 140 -10.38 -2.32 -3.75
N LEU A 141 -10.14 -1.05 -3.44
CA LEU A 141 -10.17 -0.52 -2.08
C LEU A 141 -11.09 0.69 -2.03
N GLU A 142 -11.90 0.76 -0.99
CA GLU A 142 -12.63 1.96 -0.63
C GLU A 142 -12.19 2.41 0.76
N ILE A 143 -11.69 3.65 0.82
CA ILE A 143 -11.20 4.28 2.04
C ILE A 143 -12.14 5.42 2.39
N ASN A 144 -12.59 5.49 3.64
CA ASN A 144 -13.35 6.60 4.16
C ASN A 144 -12.76 7.03 5.52
N ASN A 145 -12.51 8.32 5.71
CA ASN A 145 -11.89 8.86 6.92
C ASN A 145 -10.62 8.11 7.35
N ASN A 146 -9.75 7.77 6.40
CA ASN A 146 -8.52 6.98 6.56
C ASN A 146 -8.73 5.53 7.06
N GLU A 147 -9.93 5.02 7.00
CA GLU A 147 -10.22 3.61 7.27
C GLU A 147 -10.61 2.88 5.98
N ILE A 148 -10.10 1.68 5.79
CA ILE A 148 -10.57 0.81 4.70
C ILE A 148 -11.95 0.30 5.11
N VAL A 149 -12.98 0.73 4.36
CA VAL A 149 -14.38 0.32 4.57
C VAL A 149 -14.79 -0.83 3.67
N GLU A 150 -14.16 -0.94 2.50
CA GLU A 150 -14.34 -2.05 1.57
C GLU A 150 -12.99 -2.40 0.93
N ALA A 151 -12.74 -3.69 0.78
CA ALA A 151 -11.57 -4.20 0.09
C ALA A 151 -11.90 -5.52 -0.58
N GLU A 152 -11.36 -5.70 -1.78
CA GLU A 152 -11.32 -6.99 -2.46
C GLU A 152 -9.97 -7.09 -3.18
N ILE A 153 -9.11 -8.00 -2.74
CA ILE A 153 -7.78 -8.20 -3.29
C ILE A 153 -7.58 -9.68 -3.58
N SER A 154 -7.04 -9.97 -4.75
CA SER A 154 -6.62 -11.31 -5.14
C SER A 154 -5.24 -11.27 -5.77
N ALA A 155 -4.46 -12.33 -5.57
CA ALA A 155 -3.15 -12.52 -6.16
C ALA A 155 -2.79 -14.01 -6.22
N LEU A 156 -1.70 -14.33 -6.92
CA LEU A 156 -1.17 -15.69 -7.00
C LEU A 156 0.29 -15.72 -6.52
N PHE A 157 0.64 -16.74 -5.75
CA PHE A 157 2.04 -17.07 -5.51
C PHE A 157 2.69 -17.64 -6.79
N MET A 158 4.01 -17.78 -6.79
CA MET A 158 4.78 -18.31 -7.93
C MET A 158 4.30 -19.72 -8.37
N ASP A 159 3.87 -20.53 -7.44
CA ASP A 159 3.33 -21.88 -7.64
C ASP A 159 1.82 -21.89 -7.96
N LYS A 160 1.26 -20.75 -8.35
CA LYS A 160 -0.15 -20.52 -8.68
C LYS A 160 -1.12 -20.67 -7.50
N ASN A 161 -0.62 -20.84 -6.29
CA ASN A 161 -1.44 -20.82 -5.09
C ASN A 161 -2.06 -19.45 -4.86
N GLU A 162 -3.29 -19.41 -4.32
CA GLU A 162 -4.08 -18.20 -4.22
C GLU A 162 -3.84 -17.44 -2.90
N LEU A 163 -3.97 -16.12 -3.01
CA LEU A 163 -4.12 -15.18 -1.90
C LEU A 163 -5.39 -14.36 -2.15
N LYS A 164 -6.26 -14.31 -1.15
CA LYS A 164 -7.49 -13.50 -1.20
C LYS A 164 -7.66 -12.73 0.10
N PHE A 165 -7.95 -11.45 -0.02
CA PHE A 165 -8.25 -10.58 1.11
C PHE A 165 -9.50 -9.78 0.81
N SER A 166 -10.43 -9.73 1.75
CA SER A 166 -11.63 -8.90 1.62
C SER A 166 -12.02 -8.23 2.93
N ILE A 167 -12.54 -7.01 2.79
CA ILE A 167 -13.23 -6.27 3.85
C ILE A 167 -14.59 -5.87 3.32
N LYS A 168 -15.63 -6.12 4.08
CA LYS A 168 -17.00 -5.65 3.80
C LYS A 168 -17.56 -5.00 5.04
N SER A 169 -18.12 -3.80 4.88
CA SER A 169 -18.85 -3.11 5.96
C SER A 169 -20.35 -3.17 5.66
N ILE A 170 -21.10 -3.84 6.53
CA ILE A 170 -22.54 -4.01 6.42
C ILE A 170 -23.18 -3.41 7.68
N LYS A 171 -23.95 -2.35 7.52
CA LYS A 171 -24.49 -1.56 8.64
C LYS A 171 -23.34 -1.10 9.55
N ASN A 172 -23.31 -1.54 10.81
CA ASN A 172 -22.29 -1.20 11.81
C ASN A 172 -21.26 -2.31 12.02
N GLU A 173 -21.25 -3.33 11.17
CA GLU A 173 -20.35 -4.47 11.28
C GLU A 173 -19.34 -4.46 10.14
N LYS A 174 -18.07 -4.66 10.47
CA LYS A 174 -16.97 -4.80 9.53
C LYS A 174 -16.47 -6.24 9.53
N ILE A 175 -16.61 -6.91 8.40
CA ILE A 175 -16.17 -8.30 8.21
C ILE A 175 -14.87 -8.28 7.43
N THR A 176 -13.84 -8.91 7.97
CA THR A 176 -12.53 -9.08 7.32
C THR A 176 -12.28 -10.58 7.09
N LYS A 177 -11.90 -10.93 5.87
CA LYS A 177 -11.48 -12.29 5.52
C LYS A 177 -10.12 -12.25 4.84
N PHE A 178 -9.24 -13.15 5.24
CA PHE A 178 -7.96 -13.33 4.58
C PHE A 178 -7.68 -14.82 4.42
N VAL A 179 -7.46 -15.25 3.19
CA VAL A 179 -7.16 -16.64 2.84
C VAL A 179 -5.85 -16.65 2.06
N SER A 180 -4.94 -17.51 2.44
CA SER A 180 -3.68 -17.70 1.77
C SER A 180 -3.28 -19.18 1.82
N SER A 181 -2.98 -19.76 0.68
CA SER A 181 -2.40 -21.12 0.60
C SER A 181 -0.91 -21.16 0.99
N LYS A 182 -0.36 -20.06 1.48
CA LYS A 182 0.95 -19.99 2.14
C LYS A 182 0.84 -19.14 3.39
N ALA A 183 0.81 -19.80 4.55
CA ALA A 183 0.74 -19.10 5.84
C ALA A 183 2.08 -18.48 6.26
N LYS A 184 3.22 -19.11 5.91
CA LYS A 184 4.56 -18.74 6.35
C LYS A 184 4.90 -17.23 6.18
N PRO A 185 4.66 -16.57 5.04
CA PRO A 185 5.00 -15.14 4.85
C PRO A 185 4.28 -14.21 5.82
N PHE A 186 3.13 -14.61 6.32
CA PHE A 186 2.29 -13.82 7.22
C PHE A 186 2.58 -14.16 8.68
N VAL A 187 2.68 -15.44 9.03
CA VAL A 187 2.94 -15.92 10.39
C VAL A 187 4.33 -15.53 10.88
N LYS A 188 5.35 -15.58 10.01
CA LYS A 188 6.74 -15.19 10.33
C LYS A 188 6.85 -13.74 10.84
N ARG A 189 5.88 -12.87 10.51
CA ARG A 189 5.83 -11.49 11.01
C ARG A 189 5.45 -11.40 12.49
N TYR A 190 4.75 -12.40 13.00
CA TYR A 190 4.44 -12.55 14.41
C TYR A 190 5.55 -13.37 15.07
N LYS A 191 6.53 -12.69 15.65
CA LYS A 191 7.80 -13.24 16.17
C LYS A 191 7.66 -14.31 17.26
N PHE A 192 6.45 -14.64 17.72
CA PHE A 192 6.22 -15.66 18.73
C PHE A 192 6.32 -17.11 18.20
N ILE A 193 6.25 -17.32 16.89
CA ILE A 193 6.45 -18.62 16.25
C ILE A 193 7.82 -18.63 15.57
N LYS A 194 8.80 -19.35 16.15
CA LYS A 194 10.19 -19.33 15.68
C LYS A 194 10.45 -20.25 14.48
N VAL A 195 9.80 -21.41 14.44
CA VAL A 195 9.94 -22.38 13.36
C VAL A 195 8.55 -22.65 12.80
N PHE A 196 8.34 -22.28 11.55
CA PHE A 196 7.05 -22.46 10.89
C PHE A 196 7.28 -22.58 9.38
N ASP A 197 6.80 -23.66 8.79
CA ASP A 197 6.91 -23.89 7.35
C ASP A 197 5.61 -24.37 6.72
N GLY A 198 5.35 -23.92 5.48
CA GLY A 198 4.13 -24.26 4.73
C GLY A 198 2.86 -23.63 5.30
N GLY A 199 1.78 -24.39 5.29
CA GLY A 199 0.48 -24.11 5.88
C GLY A 199 -0.46 -23.28 5.02
N ASP A 200 -1.76 -23.60 5.15
CA ASP A 200 -2.88 -22.86 4.60
C ASP A 200 -3.48 -21.96 5.69
N LEU A 201 -3.60 -20.67 5.43
CA LEU A 201 -4.07 -19.68 6.39
C LEU A 201 -5.48 -19.25 6.06
N ASN A 202 -6.37 -19.32 7.05
CA ASN A 202 -7.71 -18.76 7.01
C ASN A 202 -7.89 -17.82 8.21
N PHE A 203 -8.11 -16.56 7.95
CA PHE A 203 -8.42 -15.56 8.95
C PHE A 203 -9.80 -14.97 8.69
N TYR A 204 -10.60 -14.91 9.73
CA TYR A 204 -11.91 -14.28 9.74
C TYR A 204 -12.01 -13.36 10.95
N SER A 205 -12.51 -12.15 10.76
CA SER A 205 -12.76 -11.23 11.86
C SER A 205 -14.04 -10.44 11.61
N THR A 206 -14.84 -10.29 12.66
CA THR A 206 -15.95 -9.34 12.71
C THR A 206 -15.63 -8.25 13.71
N LYS A 207 -15.90 -7.02 13.35
CA LYS A 207 -15.78 -5.86 14.24
C LYS A 207 -17.09 -5.10 14.26
N LYS A 208 -17.71 -5.00 15.43
CA LYS A 208 -18.89 -4.19 15.70
C LYS A 208 -18.53 -3.19 16.79
N ASP A 209 -18.71 -1.90 16.49
CA ASP A 209 -18.32 -0.81 17.35
C ASP A 209 -16.82 -0.93 17.77
N ASN A 210 -16.51 -1.13 19.03
CA ASN A 210 -15.15 -1.31 19.56
C ASN A 210 -14.80 -2.77 19.90
N ILE A 211 -15.71 -3.72 19.64
CA ILE A 211 -15.52 -5.16 19.91
C ILE A 211 -15.11 -5.84 18.61
N SER A 212 -14.09 -6.68 18.68
CA SER A 212 -13.58 -7.44 17.54
C SER A 212 -13.42 -8.90 17.93
N ASP A 213 -14.13 -9.77 17.23
CA ASP A 213 -13.97 -11.23 17.33
C ASP A 213 -13.17 -11.71 16.12
N SER A 214 -12.15 -12.53 16.37
CA SER A 214 -11.25 -12.99 15.31
C SER A 214 -10.92 -14.46 15.48
N VAL A 215 -10.91 -15.17 14.37
CA VAL A 215 -10.47 -16.57 14.27
C VAL A 215 -9.36 -16.67 13.24
N LEU A 216 -8.22 -17.20 13.66
CA LEU A 216 -7.12 -17.58 12.77
C LEU A 216 -6.99 -19.10 12.79
N LYS A 217 -7.11 -19.72 11.63
CA LYS A 217 -6.89 -21.15 11.43
C LYS A 217 -5.74 -21.35 10.48
N ILE A 218 -4.83 -22.26 10.83
CA ILE A 218 -3.72 -22.64 9.98
C ILE A 218 -3.70 -24.17 9.91
N ASP A 219 -3.81 -24.70 8.71
CA ASP A 219 -3.78 -26.14 8.43
C ASP A 219 -2.49 -26.50 7.68
N ASN A 220 -2.14 -27.79 7.64
CA ASN A 220 -1.06 -28.34 6.79
C ASN A 220 0.32 -27.69 7.01
N PHE A 221 0.64 -27.25 8.20
CA PHE A 221 1.94 -26.64 8.53
C PHE A 221 2.89 -27.64 9.21
N LYS A 222 4.19 -27.31 9.18
CA LYS A 222 5.26 -27.99 9.91
C LYS A 222 5.89 -27.03 10.93
N VAL A 223 6.30 -27.57 12.06
CA VAL A 223 7.02 -26.87 13.14
C VAL A 223 8.36 -27.55 13.33
#